data_2529c3747a569abe5cf250a9b3d177a1
#
_entry.id   2529c3747a569abe5cf250a9b3d177a1
#
_cell.length_a   1.000
_cell.length_b   1.000
_cell.length_c   1.000
_cell.angle_alpha   90.00
_cell.angle_beta   90.00
_cell.angle_gamma   90.00
#
_symmetry.space_group_name_H-M   'P 1'
#
loop_
_entity.id
_entity.type
_entity.pdbx_description
1 polymer ?
#
loop_
_entity_poly.entity_id
_entity_poly.type
_entity_poly.pdbx_seq_one_letter_code
_entity_poly.pdbx_strand_id
1 'polypeptide(L)'
;ETGLDFYYKNSDRNTQINSFIKHIEIAQELKLPLIVHMRDAEKDTLEIIKNYNQKQEFSGVIHCFTGSLEFMESLLPYDFYFSLSGIVTFKNSTELRETIKNIPLDKILVETDSPYLAPVPMRGKVNEPAYLTHTVDYVSKMFNLSYENFSEITTKNFFKLFQRAY
;
A
#
# COMPACT_ATOMS: atom_id res chain seq x y z
N GLU A 1 -9.56 5.51 4.17
CA GLU A 1 -8.85 4.26 4.48
C GLU A 1 -9.80 3.26 5.14
N THR A 2 -9.73 2.00 4.74
CA THR A 2 -10.53 0.90 5.27
C THR A 2 -9.70 -0.40 5.18
N GLY A 3 -10.15 -1.48 5.86
CA GLY A 3 -9.43 -2.75 5.79
C GLY A 3 -9.45 -3.51 7.10
N LEU A 4 -8.42 -4.32 7.33
CA LEU A 4 -8.34 -5.23 8.47
C LEU A 4 -7.06 -5.04 9.29
N ASP A 5 -7.21 -4.87 10.59
CA ASP A 5 -6.12 -4.84 11.56
C ASP A 5 -6.41 -5.84 12.68
N PHE A 6 -5.73 -6.97 12.65
CA PHE A 6 -5.89 -8.00 13.68
C PHE A 6 -4.77 -7.96 14.74
N TYR A 7 -3.83 -7.04 14.58
CA TYR A 7 -2.79 -6.76 15.58
C TYR A 7 -3.36 -5.95 16.75
N TYR A 8 -4.04 -4.83 16.45
CA TYR A 8 -4.70 -4.02 17.47
C TYR A 8 -6.13 -4.52 17.68
N LYS A 9 -6.52 -4.70 18.94
CA LYS A 9 -7.87 -5.19 19.30
C LYS A 9 -8.85 -4.04 19.54
N ASN A 10 -8.83 -3.02 18.64
CA ASN A 10 -9.70 -1.85 18.78
C ASN A 10 -11.15 -2.14 18.37
N SER A 11 -11.37 -3.15 17.53
CA SER A 11 -12.68 -3.63 17.09
C SER A 11 -12.61 -5.13 16.85
N ASP A 12 -13.73 -5.84 16.98
CA ASP A 12 -13.78 -7.27 16.70
C ASP A 12 -13.66 -7.57 15.20
N ARG A 13 -13.20 -8.79 14.86
CA ARG A 13 -12.94 -9.19 13.47
C ARG A 13 -14.17 -9.09 12.58
N ASN A 14 -15.34 -9.49 13.07
CA ASN A 14 -16.54 -9.51 12.24
C ASN A 14 -16.99 -8.08 11.91
N THR A 15 -16.89 -7.17 12.86
CA THR A 15 -17.17 -5.74 12.64
C THR A 15 -16.23 -5.14 11.61
N GLN A 16 -14.92 -5.43 11.70
CA GLN A 16 -13.93 -4.98 10.72
C GLN A 16 -14.23 -5.54 9.32
N ILE A 17 -14.48 -6.84 9.20
CA ILE A 17 -14.81 -7.51 7.94
C ILE A 17 -16.07 -6.89 7.30
N ASN A 18 -17.15 -6.74 8.09
CA ASN A 18 -18.39 -6.15 7.60
C ASN A 18 -18.20 -4.71 7.12
N SER A 19 -17.42 -3.91 7.86
CA SER A 19 -17.07 -2.55 7.48
C SER A 19 -16.26 -2.53 6.17
N PHE A 20 -15.23 -3.36 6.05
CA PHE A 20 -14.41 -3.46 4.84
C PHE A 20 -15.25 -3.83 3.62
N ILE A 21 -16.12 -4.85 3.75
CA ILE A 21 -17.05 -5.26 2.69
C ILE A 21 -17.94 -4.09 2.24
N LYS A 22 -18.51 -3.33 3.18
CA LYS A 22 -19.36 -2.18 2.85
C LYS A 22 -18.60 -1.11 2.07
N HIS A 23 -17.34 -0.84 2.42
CA HIS A 23 -16.51 0.10 1.66
C HIS A 23 -16.20 -0.42 0.25
N ILE A 24 -15.98 -1.74 0.08
CA ILE A 24 -15.79 -2.34 -1.24
C ILE A 24 -17.06 -2.15 -2.09
N GLU A 25 -18.24 -2.48 -1.56
CA GLU A 25 -19.52 -2.33 -2.25
C GLU A 25 -19.74 -0.87 -2.72
N ILE A 26 -19.47 0.10 -1.85
CA ILE A 26 -19.57 1.54 -2.19
C ILE A 26 -18.53 1.93 -3.24
N ALA A 27 -17.29 1.47 -3.11
CA ALA A 27 -16.22 1.76 -4.07
C ALA A 27 -16.57 1.22 -5.47
N GLN A 28 -17.13 0.02 -5.55
CA GLN A 28 -17.62 -0.58 -6.80
C GLN A 28 -18.75 0.25 -7.42
N GLU A 29 -19.75 0.66 -6.62
CA GLU A 29 -20.87 1.50 -7.07
C GLU A 29 -20.38 2.85 -7.62
N LEU A 30 -19.48 3.52 -6.89
CA LEU A 30 -18.96 4.84 -7.23
C LEU A 30 -17.79 4.82 -8.22
N LYS A 31 -17.25 3.65 -8.53
CA LYS A 31 -16.04 3.44 -9.35
C LYS A 31 -14.85 4.25 -8.79
N LEU A 32 -14.62 4.10 -7.49
CA LEU A 32 -13.51 4.74 -6.79
C LEU A 32 -12.50 3.68 -6.30
N PRO A 33 -11.19 3.97 -6.36
CA PRO A 33 -10.20 3.08 -5.76
C PRO A 33 -10.27 3.12 -4.23
N LEU A 34 -9.92 2.00 -3.59
CA LEU A 34 -9.84 1.90 -2.14
C LEU A 34 -8.40 2.11 -1.65
N ILE A 35 -8.25 2.77 -0.50
CA ILE A 35 -7.03 2.75 0.30
C ILE A 35 -7.23 1.68 1.37
N VAL A 36 -6.48 0.58 1.27
CA VAL A 36 -6.68 -0.62 2.09
C VAL A 36 -5.58 -0.73 3.14
N HIS A 37 -6.00 -0.72 4.40
CA HIS A 37 -5.16 -1.08 5.54
C HIS A 37 -5.13 -2.61 5.72
N MET A 38 -3.94 -3.17 5.94
CA MET A 38 -3.78 -4.60 6.22
C MET A 38 -2.67 -4.81 7.26
N ARG A 39 -3.04 -5.36 8.41
CA ARG A 39 -2.08 -5.76 9.45
C ARG A 39 -2.48 -7.07 10.11
N ASP A 40 -1.61 -8.08 10.03
CA ASP A 40 -1.86 -9.44 10.53
C ASP A 40 -3.16 -10.07 9.96
N ALA A 41 -3.53 -9.70 8.72
CA ALA A 41 -4.83 -10.02 8.12
C ALA A 41 -4.74 -10.41 6.63
N GLU A 42 -3.57 -10.83 6.12
CA GLU A 42 -3.35 -11.11 4.69
C GLU A 42 -4.38 -12.05 4.10
N LYS A 43 -4.61 -13.19 4.77
CA LYS A 43 -5.52 -14.23 4.27
C LYS A 43 -6.94 -13.71 4.11
N ASP A 44 -7.49 -13.08 5.15
CA ASP A 44 -8.86 -12.57 5.13
C ASP A 44 -9.00 -11.40 4.13
N THR A 45 -8.01 -10.51 4.08
CA THR A 45 -7.97 -9.40 3.12
C THR A 45 -7.97 -9.91 1.68
N LEU A 46 -7.12 -10.89 1.37
CA LEU A 46 -7.03 -11.49 0.04
C LEU A 46 -8.31 -12.20 -0.36
N GLU A 47 -8.90 -12.98 0.55
CA GLU A 47 -10.13 -13.72 0.29
C GLU A 47 -11.29 -12.77 -0.01
N ILE A 48 -11.44 -11.69 0.76
CA ILE A 48 -12.46 -10.67 0.54
C ILE A 48 -12.24 -9.98 -0.81
N ILE A 49 -11.03 -9.53 -1.10
CA ILE A 49 -10.71 -8.87 -2.39
C ILE A 49 -11.04 -9.80 -3.56
N LYS A 50 -10.60 -11.06 -3.53
CA LYS A 50 -10.88 -12.04 -4.57
C LYS A 50 -12.37 -12.25 -4.80
N ASN A 51 -13.12 -12.48 -3.73
CA ASN A 51 -14.56 -12.76 -3.79
C ASN A 51 -15.35 -11.59 -4.36
N TYR A 52 -14.98 -10.35 -4.03
CA TYR A 52 -15.68 -9.16 -4.51
C TYR A 52 -15.24 -8.75 -5.91
N ASN A 53 -13.96 -8.92 -6.27
CA ASN A 53 -13.48 -8.66 -7.63
C ASN A 53 -14.11 -9.61 -8.67
N GLN A 54 -14.40 -10.86 -8.30
CA GLN A 54 -15.13 -11.80 -9.17
C GLN A 54 -16.58 -11.35 -9.49
N LYS A 55 -17.20 -10.59 -8.59
CA LYS A 55 -18.55 -10.05 -8.80
C LYS A 55 -18.53 -8.80 -9.67
N GLN A 56 -17.63 -7.89 -9.35
CA GLN A 56 -17.40 -6.64 -10.07
C GLN A 56 -16.00 -6.16 -9.77
N GLU A 57 -15.23 -5.85 -10.81
CA GLU A 57 -13.87 -5.34 -10.66
C GLU A 57 -13.83 -4.03 -9.87
N PHE A 58 -12.82 -3.88 -9.05
CA PHE A 58 -12.46 -2.64 -8.37
C PHE A 58 -10.95 -2.56 -8.18
N SER A 59 -10.45 -1.36 -8.03
CA SER A 59 -9.04 -1.09 -7.84
C SER A 59 -8.75 -0.56 -6.44
N GLY A 60 -7.49 -0.57 -6.05
CA GLY A 60 -7.08 -0.02 -4.77
C GLY A 60 -5.58 0.01 -4.57
N VAL A 61 -5.18 0.45 -3.40
CA VAL A 61 -3.80 0.41 -2.93
C VAL A 61 -3.75 -0.25 -1.55
N ILE A 62 -2.87 -1.22 -1.38
CA ILE A 62 -2.46 -1.68 -0.05
C ILE A 62 -1.51 -0.62 0.49
N HIS A 63 -2.01 0.22 1.39
CA HIS A 63 -1.24 1.30 1.96
C HIS A 63 -0.23 0.76 2.97
N CYS A 64 0.88 1.47 3.15
CA CYS A 64 1.96 1.10 4.06
C CYS A 64 2.34 -0.39 3.95
N PHE A 65 2.57 -0.85 2.71
CA PHE A 65 2.74 -2.28 2.41
C PHE A 65 3.89 -2.90 3.21
N THR A 66 3.54 -3.91 3.99
CA THR A 66 4.47 -4.75 4.78
C THR A 66 4.15 -6.24 4.66
N GLY A 67 3.39 -6.61 3.62
CA GLY A 67 2.92 -7.96 3.41
C GLY A 67 3.99 -8.91 2.88
N SER A 68 3.65 -10.20 2.88
CA SER A 68 4.47 -11.27 2.34
C SER A 68 4.54 -11.23 0.80
N LEU A 69 5.54 -11.94 0.25
CA LEU A 69 5.67 -12.13 -1.21
C LEU A 69 4.43 -12.83 -1.77
N GLU A 70 3.95 -13.88 -1.12
CA GLU A 70 2.78 -14.64 -1.53
C GLU A 70 1.51 -13.77 -1.58
N PHE A 71 1.30 -12.92 -0.57
CA PHE A 71 0.19 -11.97 -0.55
C PHE A 71 0.28 -10.97 -1.70
N MET A 72 1.46 -10.39 -1.92
CA MET A 72 1.72 -9.45 -3.03
C MET A 72 1.42 -10.10 -4.39
N GLU A 73 2.02 -11.26 -4.68
CA GLU A 73 1.83 -11.99 -5.93
C GLU A 73 0.37 -12.38 -6.17
N SER A 74 -0.35 -12.74 -5.10
CA SER A 74 -1.77 -13.08 -5.18
C SER A 74 -2.68 -11.89 -5.53
N LEU A 75 -2.22 -10.65 -5.34
CA LEU A 75 -2.95 -9.42 -5.68
C LEU A 75 -2.61 -8.87 -7.07
N LEU A 76 -1.50 -9.31 -7.70
CA LEU A 76 -1.10 -8.82 -9.04
C LEU A 76 -2.16 -9.03 -10.14
N PRO A 77 -2.98 -10.11 -10.14
CA PRO A 77 -4.04 -10.28 -11.12
C PRO A 77 -5.18 -9.25 -11.01
N TYR A 78 -5.27 -8.55 -9.89
CA TYR A 78 -6.26 -7.52 -9.63
C TYR A 78 -5.62 -6.13 -9.80
N ASP A 79 -6.39 -5.10 -10.01
CA ASP A 79 -5.86 -3.74 -10.21
C ASP A 79 -5.50 -3.08 -8.86
N PHE A 80 -4.59 -3.74 -8.12
CA PHE A 80 -4.06 -3.24 -6.84
C PHE A 80 -2.65 -2.71 -6.98
N TYR A 81 -2.39 -1.62 -6.26
CA TYR A 81 -1.10 -0.97 -6.09
C TYR A 81 -0.56 -1.22 -4.69
N PHE A 82 0.73 -1.01 -4.50
CA PHE A 82 1.42 -1.18 -3.22
C PHE A 82 2.15 0.11 -2.86
N SER A 83 1.75 0.73 -1.74
CA SER A 83 2.34 1.99 -1.32
C SER A 83 3.46 1.76 -0.30
N LEU A 84 4.61 2.35 -0.55
CA LEU A 84 5.84 2.16 0.23
C LEU A 84 6.07 3.35 1.14
N SER A 85 6.11 3.11 2.44
CA SER A 85 6.39 4.11 3.47
C SER A 85 7.83 4.09 3.94
N GLY A 86 8.17 4.97 4.88
CA GLY A 86 9.51 5.07 5.46
C GLY A 86 10.07 3.78 6.08
N ILE A 87 9.21 2.81 6.40
CA ILE A 87 9.61 1.51 6.96
C ILE A 87 10.60 0.75 6.05
N VAL A 88 10.54 0.93 4.73
CA VAL A 88 11.47 0.30 3.79
C VAL A 88 12.93 0.64 4.07
N THR A 89 13.18 1.82 4.65
CA THR A 89 14.52 2.32 4.98
C THR A 89 15.09 1.73 6.28
N PHE A 90 14.28 1.00 7.07
CA PHE A 90 14.69 0.55 8.39
C PHE A 90 15.67 -0.61 8.30
N LYS A 91 16.61 -0.67 9.27
CA LYS A 91 17.66 -1.70 9.29
C LYS A 91 17.10 -3.12 9.24
N ASN A 92 16.01 -3.37 9.96
CA ASN A 92 15.42 -4.71 10.11
C ASN A 92 14.40 -5.06 9.00
N SER A 93 14.21 -4.20 7.99
CA SER A 93 13.23 -4.43 6.90
C SER A 93 13.84 -5.17 5.69
N THR A 94 14.79 -6.09 5.93
CA THR A 94 15.47 -6.80 4.82
C THR A 94 14.52 -7.69 4.04
N GLU A 95 13.70 -8.49 4.72
CA GLU A 95 12.70 -9.36 4.09
C GLU A 95 11.68 -8.56 3.28
N LEU A 96 11.17 -7.47 3.85
CA LEU A 96 10.29 -6.54 3.16
C LEU A 96 10.91 -6.00 1.86
N ARG A 97 12.20 -5.62 1.90
CA ARG A 97 12.91 -5.14 0.70
C ARG A 97 13.01 -6.20 -0.38
N GLU A 98 13.23 -7.46 -0.02
CA GLU A 98 13.25 -8.55 -1.01
C GLU A 98 11.86 -8.76 -1.63
N THR A 99 10.79 -8.67 -0.83
CA THR A 99 9.41 -8.70 -1.35
C THR A 99 9.15 -7.54 -2.32
N ILE A 100 9.50 -6.31 -1.92
CA ILE A 100 9.28 -5.10 -2.72
C ILE A 100 9.96 -5.15 -4.09
N LYS A 101 11.13 -5.76 -4.21
CA LYS A 101 11.84 -5.91 -5.49
C LYS A 101 11.06 -6.70 -6.55
N ASN A 102 10.10 -7.50 -6.12
CA ASN A 102 9.23 -8.29 -7.00
C ASN A 102 7.95 -7.53 -7.42
N ILE A 103 7.68 -6.35 -6.84
CA ILE A 103 6.53 -5.55 -7.25
C ILE A 103 6.83 -4.90 -8.60
N PRO A 104 5.95 -5.05 -9.62
CA PRO A 104 6.08 -4.32 -10.88
C PRO A 104 6.12 -2.81 -10.65
N LEU A 105 7.04 -2.11 -11.31
CA LEU A 105 7.22 -0.67 -11.12
C LEU A 105 5.95 0.15 -11.37
N ASP A 106 5.08 -0.31 -12.29
CA ASP A 106 3.81 0.33 -12.61
C ASP A 106 2.71 0.07 -11.56
N LYS A 107 3.03 -0.65 -10.49
CA LYS A 107 2.15 -0.92 -9.34
C LYS A 107 2.67 -0.32 -8.02
N ILE A 108 3.77 0.44 -8.06
CA ILE A 108 4.35 1.06 -6.86
C ILE A 108 3.83 2.48 -6.67
N LEU A 109 3.42 2.79 -5.44
CA LEU A 109 3.22 4.14 -4.92
C LEU A 109 4.15 4.40 -3.74
N VAL A 110 4.27 5.63 -3.31
CA VAL A 110 5.03 6.05 -2.13
C VAL A 110 4.19 6.94 -1.24
N GLU A 111 4.39 6.81 0.06
CA GLU A 111 3.66 7.55 1.08
C GLU A 111 4.53 7.85 2.30
N THR A 112 4.03 8.66 3.22
CA THR A 112 4.73 8.96 4.48
C THR A 112 4.24 8.14 5.65
N ASP A 113 2.95 7.89 5.75
CA ASP A 113 2.25 7.41 6.96
C ASP A 113 2.47 8.36 8.17
N SER A 114 2.57 9.66 7.90
CA SER A 114 2.79 10.68 8.93
C SER A 114 1.64 10.70 9.96
N PRO A 115 1.92 10.84 11.24
CA PRO A 115 3.20 11.22 11.88
C PRO A 115 4.14 10.05 12.21
N TYR A 116 3.84 8.85 11.73
CA TYR A 116 4.58 7.62 12.03
C TYR A 116 5.67 7.34 10.97
N LEU A 117 6.48 6.32 11.21
CA LEU A 117 7.40 5.69 10.27
C LEU A 117 8.40 6.64 9.59
N ALA A 118 8.87 7.68 10.31
CA ALA A 118 9.90 8.59 9.78
C ALA A 118 11.06 7.78 9.16
N PRO A 119 11.42 8.02 7.87
CA PRO A 119 12.49 7.25 7.20
C PRO A 119 13.87 7.57 7.75
N VAL A 120 14.87 6.74 7.45
CA VAL A 120 16.27 7.09 7.66
C VAL A 120 16.63 8.24 6.68
N PRO A 121 17.32 9.31 7.13
CA PRO A 121 17.98 9.49 8.43
C PRO A 121 17.11 10.12 9.53
N MET A 122 15.83 10.31 9.31
CA MET A 122 14.94 11.04 10.23
C MET A 122 14.33 10.16 11.34
N ARG A 123 14.77 8.91 11.48
CA ARG A 123 14.31 7.98 12.55
C ARG A 123 14.34 8.63 13.93
N GLY A 124 13.25 8.39 14.71
CA GLY A 124 13.08 8.96 16.04
C GLY A 124 12.46 10.37 16.08
N LYS A 125 12.27 11.01 14.93
CA LYS A 125 11.49 12.25 14.80
C LYS A 125 10.02 11.95 14.45
N VAL A 126 9.15 12.92 14.68
CA VAL A 126 7.80 12.90 14.11
C VAL A 126 7.93 12.97 12.60
N ASN A 127 7.26 12.07 11.90
CA ASN A 127 7.29 12.06 10.43
C ASN A 127 6.43 13.21 9.86
N GLU A 128 6.82 13.70 8.69
CA GLU A 128 6.12 14.77 7.98
C GLU A 128 6.21 14.56 6.46
N PRO A 129 5.31 15.16 5.65
CA PRO A 129 5.30 14.97 4.20
C PRO A 129 6.63 15.28 3.52
N ALA A 130 7.42 16.26 4.02
CA ALA A 130 8.73 16.60 3.47
C ALA A 130 9.74 15.44 3.52
N TYR A 131 9.57 14.50 4.45
CA TYR A 131 10.48 13.35 4.58
C TYR A 131 10.22 12.25 3.54
N LEU A 132 9.16 12.36 2.73
CA LEU A 132 8.91 11.44 1.60
C LEU A 132 10.12 11.36 0.66
N THR A 133 10.85 12.45 0.49
CA THR A 133 12.06 12.51 -0.34
C THR A 133 13.10 11.46 0.05
N HIS A 134 13.24 11.14 1.32
CA HIS A 134 14.17 10.09 1.79
C HIS A 134 13.70 8.68 1.44
N THR A 135 12.38 8.43 1.49
CA THR A 135 11.80 7.15 1.06
C THR A 135 12.00 6.96 -0.44
N VAL A 136 11.69 7.98 -1.24
CA VAL A 136 11.86 7.97 -2.71
C VAL A 136 13.32 7.74 -3.09
N ASP A 137 14.28 8.48 -2.48
CA ASP A 137 15.71 8.32 -2.75
C ASP A 137 16.20 6.89 -2.40
N TYR A 138 15.72 6.33 -1.30
CA TYR A 138 16.10 4.98 -0.89
C TYR A 138 15.56 3.93 -1.87
N VAL A 139 14.27 4.01 -2.23
CA VAL A 139 13.62 3.02 -3.09
C VAL A 139 14.12 3.13 -4.54
N SER A 140 14.34 4.35 -5.05
CA SER A 140 14.90 4.53 -6.40
C SER A 140 16.24 3.79 -6.56
N LYS A 141 17.12 3.87 -5.55
CA LYS A 141 18.39 3.14 -5.53
C LYS A 141 18.20 1.62 -5.49
N MET A 142 17.18 1.13 -4.78
CA MET A 142 16.87 -0.32 -4.76
C MET A 142 16.52 -0.85 -6.15
N PHE A 143 15.86 -0.03 -6.98
CA PHE A 143 15.48 -0.39 -8.35
C PHE A 143 16.51 0.05 -9.40
N ASN A 144 17.69 0.54 -9.00
CA ASN A 144 18.72 1.09 -9.89
C ASN A 144 18.20 2.21 -10.80
N LEU A 145 17.31 3.06 -10.31
CA LEU A 145 16.74 4.21 -11.00
C LEU A 145 17.28 5.52 -10.42
N SER A 146 17.24 6.60 -11.20
CA SER A 146 17.41 7.94 -10.65
C SER A 146 16.20 8.33 -9.81
N TYR A 147 16.39 9.27 -8.88
CA TYR A 147 15.33 9.85 -8.08
C TYR A 147 14.17 10.39 -8.95
N GLU A 148 14.54 11.12 -10.02
CA GLU A 148 13.60 11.75 -10.94
C GLU A 148 12.76 10.71 -11.70
N ASN A 149 13.42 9.67 -12.24
CA ASN A 149 12.74 8.61 -12.98
C ASN A 149 11.77 7.83 -12.09
N PHE A 150 12.18 7.50 -10.88
CA PHE A 150 11.31 6.81 -9.93
C PHE A 150 10.14 7.70 -9.48
N SER A 151 10.38 8.99 -9.23
CA SER A 151 9.33 9.96 -8.91
C SER A 151 8.33 10.11 -10.04
N GLU A 152 8.78 10.13 -11.29
CA GLU A 152 7.90 10.20 -12.47
C GLU A 152 7.01 8.96 -12.59
N ILE A 153 7.59 7.75 -12.38
CA ILE A 153 6.85 6.49 -12.42
C ILE A 153 5.75 6.48 -11.34
N THR A 154 6.11 6.77 -10.09
CA THR A 154 5.14 6.75 -8.99
C THR A 154 4.06 7.83 -9.11
N THR A 155 4.40 8.99 -9.66
CA THR A 155 3.43 10.05 -9.98
C THR A 155 2.45 9.60 -11.07
N LYS A 156 2.93 8.98 -12.14
CA LYS A 156 2.06 8.40 -13.19
C LYS A 156 1.13 7.32 -12.62
N ASN A 157 1.66 6.45 -11.77
CA ASN A 157 0.89 5.42 -11.09
C ASN A 157 -0.21 6.02 -10.22
N PHE A 158 0.11 7.09 -9.47
CA PHE A 158 -0.87 7.80 -8.65
C PHE A 158 -2.05 8.31 -9.49
N PHE A 159 -1.80 9.03 -10.56
CA PHE A 159 -2.87 9.56 -11.42
C PHE A 159 -3.60 8.47 -12.21
N LYS A 160 -2.95 7.34 -12.49
CA LYS A 160 -3.61 6.18 -13.10
C LYS A 160 -4.61 5.53 -12.13
N LEU A 161 -4.28 5.43 -10.85
CA LEU A 161 -5.17 4.89 -9.83
C LEU A 161 -6.24 5.91 -9.42
N PHE A 162 -5.82 7.14 -9.07
CA PHE A 162 -6.70 8.20 -8.57
C PHE A 162 -7.12 9.17 -9.67
N GLN A 163 -7.89 8.70 -10.64
CA GLN A 163 -8.28 9.44 -11.85
C GLN A 163 -9.07 10.73 -11.58
N ARG A 164 -9.62 10.91 -10.37
CA ARG A 164 -10.37 12.11 -9.96
C ARG A 164 -9.53 13.08 -9.13
N ALA A 165 -8.21 12.87 -9.02
CA ALA A 165 -7.30 13.72 -8.24
C ALA A 165 -6.76 14.92 -9.05
N TYR A 166 -7.59 15.51 -9.95
CA TYR A 166 -7.27 16.70 -10.74
C TYR A 166 -8.01 17.92 -10.21
#